data_2f28d27902dcf34d8085677f331a3aa9
#
_entry.id   2f28d27902dcf34d8085677f331a3aa9
#
_cell.length_a   1.000
_cell.length_b   1.000
_cell.length_c   1.000
_cell.angle_alpha   90.00
_cell.angle_beta   90.00
_cell.angle_gamma   90.00
#
_symmetry.space_group_name_H-M   'P 1'
#
loop_
_entity.id
_entity.type
_entity.pdbx_description
1 polymer ?
#
loop_
_entity_poly.entity_id
_entity_poly.type
_entity_poly.pdbx_seq_one_letter_code
_entity_poly.pdbx_strand_id
1 'polypeptide(L)'
;MKLFISTKMTQHMKNKIIPAFIAAIFLVSCSKESVNDNGAAPSVTVVAASAVPASTTTAFASEFTGSVNVEWLRESGNRFTVQFNQSNQRHSAGYDDNGHRSSHSVICLSAAVPQLILDAFRQQYPGDMVYEWKLRNDGSWKAHIMRGTVKYEATFSATGVLMKFEKSS
;
A
#
# COMPACT_ATOMS: atom_id res chain seq x y z
N MET A 1 39.64 -19.25 67.94
CA MET A 1 38.76 -20.36 67.60
C MET A 1 37.44 -19.78 67.20
N LYS A 2 37.22 -19.55 65.85
CA LYS A 2 36.01 -18.92 65.31
C LYS A 2 35.23 -19.97 64.51
N LEU A 3 34.01 -20.22 64.92
CA LEU A 3 33.07 -21.14 64.33
C LEU A 3 32.48 -20.50 63.09
N PHE A 4 32.64 -21.12 61.93
CA PHE A 4 31.91 -20.75 60.71
C PHE A 4 30.62 -21.56 60.57
N ILE A 5 29.51 -20.90 60.74
CA ILE A 5 28.17 -21.45 60.44
C ILE A 5 27.86 -21.29 59.01
N SER A 6 27.81 -22.39 58.25
CA SER A 6 27.43 -22.41 56.83
C SER A 6 25.90 -22.44 56.72
N THR A 7 25.31 -21.35 56.24
CA THR A 7 23.88 -21.30 56.00
C THR A 7 23.61 -21.76 54.55
N LYS A 8 22.99 -22.94 54.40
CA LYS A 8 22.48 -23.44 53.11
C LYS A 8 21.27 -22.59 52.67
N MET A 9 21.45 -21.85 51.62
CA MET A 9 20.40 -21.07 50.96
C MET A 9 19.67 -21.99 49.97
N THR A 10 18.47 -22.41 50.34
CA THR A 10 17.56 -23.19 49.47
C THR A 10 16.92 -22.26 48.46
N GLN A 11 17.34 -22.35 47.21
CA GLN A 11 16.69 -21.63 46.13
C GLN A 11 15.36 -22.29 45.78
N HIS A 12 14.28 -21.64 46.12
CA HIS A 12 12.96 -21.90 45.56
C HIS A 12 12.91 -21.44 44.11
N MET A 13 12.98 -22.37 43.17
CA MET A 13 12.66 -22.11 41.74
C MET A 13 11.15 -21.85 41.65
N LYS A 14 10.78 -20.59 41.58
CA LYS A 14 9.43 -20.17 41.16
C LYS A 14 9.33 -20.34 39.65
N ASN A 15 8.61 -21.35 39.20
CA ASN A 15 8.17 -21.51 37.82
C ASN A 15 7.35 -20.28 37.41
N LYS A 16 7.96 -19.37 36.68
CA LYS A 16 7.23 -18.30 35.96
C LYS A 16 6.62 -18.93 34.72
N ILE A 17 5.33 -19.19 34.79
CA ILE A 17 4.50 -19.48 33.63
C ILE A 17 4.49 -18.19 32.78
N ILE A 18 5.19 -18.23 31.66
CA ILE A 18 5.14 -17.17 30.66
C ILE A 18 3.84 -17.39 29.87
N PRO A 19 2.87 -16.47 29.91
CA PRO A 19 1.73 -16.58 29.01
C PRO A 19 2.21 -16.38 27.59
N ALA A 20 2.02 -17.41 26.73
CA ALA A 20 2.22 -17.30 25.30
C ALA A 20 1.21 -16.28 24.79
N PHE A 21 1.67 -15.07 24.49
CA PHE A 21 0.93 -14.09 23.71
C PHE A 21 0.80 -14.65 22.29
N ILE A 22 -0.34 -15.23 21.99
CA ILE A 22 -0.75 -15.51 20.62
C ILE A 22 -1.03 -14.15 19.98
N ALA A 23 -0.05 -13.61 19.26
CA ALA A 23 -0.24 -12.46 18.39
C ALA A 23 -1.18 -12.90 17.28
N ALA A 24 -2.46 -12.58 17.41
CA ALA A 24 -3.43 -12.69 16.32
C ALA A 24 -3.02 -11.69 15.24
N ILE A 25 -2.35 -12.20 14.21
CA ILE A 25 -2.05 -11.44 13.00
C ILE A 25 -3.38 -11.26 12.27
N PHE A 26 -4.03 -10.11 12.44
CA PHE A 26 -5.14 -9.70 11.61
C PHE A 26 -4.59 -9.44 10.20
N LEU A 27 -4.80 -10.41 9.31
CA LEU A 27 -4.64 -10.21 7.87
C LEU A 27 -5.75 -9.23 7.45
N VAL A 28 -5.43 -7.95 7.44
CA VAL A 28 -6.29 -6.95 6.82
C VAL A 28 -6.15 -7.13 5.31
N SER A 29 -7.02 -7.97 4.75
CA SER A 29 -7.19 -8.08 3.31
C SER A 29 -7.82 -6.78 2.82
N CYS A 30 -7.05 -5.96 2.12
CA CYS A 30 -7.58 -4.87 1.31
C CYS A 30 -8.25 -5.48 0.08
N SER A 31 -9.53 -5.85 0.19
CA SER A 31 -10.31 -6.26 -0.97
C SER A 31 -10.74 -5.02 -1.76
N LYS A 32 -10.49 -5.06 -3.05
CA LYS A 32 -10.96 -4.06 -4.01
C LYS A 32 -12.46 -4.23 -4.19
N GLU A 33 -13.26 -3.28 -3.73
CA GLU A 33 -14.62 -3.15 -4.22
C GLU A 33 -14.56 -2.60 -5.65
N SER A 34 -15.04 -3.40 -6.62
CA SER A 34 -15.24 -2.94 -7.99
C SER A 34 -16.43 -2.00 -8.02
N VAL A 35 -16.20 -0.70 -8.11
CA VAL A 35 -17.24 0.27 -8.39
C VAL A 35 -17.58 0.18 -9.88
N ASN A 36 -18.80 -0.26 -10.22
CA ASN A 36 -19.34 -0.18 -11.56
C ASN A 36 -19.58 1.30 -11.90
N ASP A 37 -18.69 1.87 -12.71
CA ASP A 37 -18.79 3.26 -13.17
C ASP A 37 -19.30 3.31 -14.60
N ASN A 38 -20.55 3.71 -14.80
CA ASN A 38 -21.19 3.95 -16.10
C ASN A 38 -20.93 5.36 -16.66
N GLY A 39 -19.92 6.06 -16.19
CA GLY A 39 -19.46 7.34 -16.75
C GLY A 39 -18.19 7.14 -17.56
N ALA A 40 -18.09 7.73 -18.77
CA ALA A 40 -16.94 7.64 -19.66
C ALA A 40 -15.65 8.23 -19.05
N ALA A 41 -15.12 7.56 -18.03
CA ALA A 41 -13.75 7.71 -17.58
C ALA A 41 -12.83 6.97 -18.56
N PRO A 42 -11.56 7.36 -18.72
CA PRO A 42 -10.61 6.60 -19.51
C PRO A 42 -10.67 5.15 -19.05
N SER A 43 -11.01 4.26 -19.97
CA SER A 43 -11.36 2.87 -19.65
C SER A 43 -10.12 2.12 -19.21
N VAL A 44 -9.90 2.09 -17.89
CA VAL A 44 -8.95 1.15 -17.29
C VAL A 44 -9.58 -0.24 -17.38
N THR A 45 -8.98 -1.11 -18.17
CA THR A 45 -9.50 -2.46 -18.40
C THR A 45 -8.57 -3.49 -17.78
N VAL A 46 -9.13 -4.39 -16.98
CA VAL A 46 -8.40 -5.57 -16.51
C VAL A 46 -8.09 -6.46 -17.71
N VAL A 47 -6.84 -6.84 -17.86
CA VAL A 47 -6.37 -7.66 -18.97
C VAL A 47 -5.62 -8.91 -18.46
N ALA A 48 -5.66 -9.98 -19.24
CA ALA A 48 -4.83 -11.15 -18.97
C ALA A 48 -3.36 -10.81 -19.16
N ALA A 49 -2.46 -11.45 -18.42
CA ALA A 49 -1.01 -11.25 -18.55
C ALA A 49 -0.51 -11.51 -19.99
N SER A 50 -1.16 -12.42 -20.73
CA SER A 50 -0.86 -12.70 -22.14
C SER A 50 -1.18 -11.54 -23.10
N ALA A 51 -1.98 -10.56 -22.65
CA ALA A 51 -2.31 -9.36 -23.43
C ALA A 51 -1.38 -8.16 -23.08
N VAL A 52 -0.44 -8.37 -22.18
CA VAL A 52 0.60 -7.38 -21.80
C VAL A 52 1.87 -7.69 -22.60
N PRO A 53 2.59 -6.69 -23.14
CA PRO A 53 3.85 -6.91 -23.84
C PRO A 53 4.85 -7.74 -23.02
N ALA A 54 5.58 -8.62 -23.70
CA ALA A 54 6.57 -9.48 -23.04
C ALA A 54 7.70 -8.68 -22.36
N SER A 55 8.11 -7.55 -22.95
CA SER A 55 9.04 -6.59 -22.33
C SER A 55 8.56 -6.14 -20.96
N THR A 56 7.29 -5.75 -20.86
CA THR A 56 6.65 -5.25 -19.64
C THR A 56 6.52 -6.35 -18.57
N THR A 57 6.04 -7.53 -18.96
CA THR A 57 5.91 -8.65 -18.01
C THR A 57 7.27 -9.15 -17.52
N THR A 58 8.31 -9.15 -18.38
CA THR A 58 9.69 -9.51 -18.01
C THR A 58 10.29 -8.49 -17.05
N ALA A 59 10.14 -7.20 -17.33
CA ALA A 59 10.60 -6.13 -16.44
C ALA A 59 9.96 -6.24 -15.06
N PHE A 60 8.63 -6.41 -15.00
CA PHE A 60 7.91 -6.61 -13.75
C PHE A 60 8.43 -7.82 -12.97
N ALA A 61 8.57 -8.98 -13.62
CA ALA A 61 9.02 -10.20 -12.97
C ALA A 61 10.44 -10.10 -12.40
N SER A 62 11.31 -9.33 -13.07
CA SER A 62 12.69 -9.11 -12.62
C SER A 62 12.76 -8.13 -11.44
N GLU A 63 11.91 -7.10 -11.42
CA GLU A 63 11.91 -6.08 -10.37
C GLU A 63 11.18 -6.52 -9.10
N PHE A 64 10.11 -7.28 -9.25
CA PHE A 64 9.22 -7.68 -8.15
C PHE A 64 9.15 -9.21 -8.00
N THR A 65 10.31 -9.82 -7.78
CA THR A 65 10.41 -11.27 -7.57
C THR A 65 9.58 -11.71 -6.36
N GLY A 66 8.87 -12.84 -6.50
CA GLY A 66 8.03 -13.37 -5.42
C GLY A 66 6.70 -12.65 -5.23
N SER A 67 6.30 -11.77 -6.17
CA SER A 67 4.97 -11.16 -6.16
C SER A 67 3.88 -12.21 -6.42
N VAL A 68 2.74 -12.05 -5.72
CA VAL A 68 1.55 -12.90 -5.86
C VAL A 68 0.30 -12.05 -6.09
N ASN A 69 -0.81 -12.68 -6.50
CA ASN A 69 -2.07 -11.99 -6.78
C ASN A 69 -1.90 -10.82 -7.77
N VAL A 70 -1.20 -11.11 -8.86
CA VAL A 70 -0.86 -10.13 -9.91
C VAL A 70 -2.08 -9.87 -10.78
N GLU A 71 -2.46 -8.60 -10.88
CA GLU A 71 -3.55 -8.12 -11.72
C GLU A 71 -3.03 -7.04 -12.65
N TRP A 72 -3.24 -7.19 -13.95
CA TRP A 72 -2.85 -6.24 -14.97
C TRP A 72 -4.03 -5.39 -15.42
N LEU A 73 -3.77 -4.09 -15.54
CA LEU A 73 -4.72 -3.08 -15.98
C LEU A 73 -4.11 -2.39 -17.20
N ARG A 74 -4.85 -2.30 -18.30
CA ARG A 74 -4.47 -1.49 -19.45
C ARG A 74 -5.07 -0.10 -19.29
N GLU A 75 -4.24 0.91 -19.43
CA GLU A 75 -4.61 2.32 -19.45
C GLU A 75 -4.55 2.88 -20.88
N SER A 76 -4.95 4.12 -21.09
CA SER A 76 -4.78 4.82 -22.35
C SER A 76 -3.30 5.01 -22.71
N GLY A 77 -2.97 5.06 -24.00
CA GLY A 77 -1.61 5.38 -24.48
C GLY A 77 -0.58 4.28 -24.24
N ASN A 78 -0.96 3.01 -24.43
CA ASN A 78 -0.06 1.84 -24.27
C ASN A 78 0.63 1.76 -22.90
N ARG A 79 -0.06 2.23 -21.87
CA ARG A 79 0.40 2.11 -20.49
C ARG A 79 -0.29 0.95 -19.79
N PHE A 80 0.45 0.34 -18.89
CA PHE A 80 -0.02 -0.77 -18.07
C PHE A 80 0.22 -0.48 -16.59
N THR A 81 -0.78 -0.70 -15.78
CA THR A 81 -0.62 -0.73 -14.33
C THR A 81 -0.74 -2.16 -13.85
N VAL A 82 0.20 -2.59 -13.03
CA VAL A 82 0.13 -3.89 -12.35
C VAL A 82 -0.11 -3.67 -10.87
N GLN A 83 -1.09 -4.38 -10.33
CA GLN A 83 -1.32 -4.46 -8.89
C GLN A 83 -0.94 -5.87 -8.42
N PHE A 84 -0.23 -5.97 -7.31
CA PHE A 84 0.30 -7.22 -6.80
C PHE A 84 0.53 -7.18 -5.30
N ASN A 85 0.65 -8.34 -4.67
CA ASN A 85 1.03 -8.44 -3.28
C ASN A 85 2.50 -8.84 -3.17
N GLN A 86 3.24 -8.14 -2.31
CA GLN A 86 4.62 -8.46 -1.95
C GLN A 86 4.84 -8.04 -0.50
N SER A 87 5.53 -8.87 0.30
CA SER A 87 5.82 -8.59 1.71
C SER A 87 4.57 -8.19 2.53
N ASN A 88 3.46 -8.88 2.32
CA ASN A 88 2.15 -8.64 2.95
C ASN A 88 1.53 -7.25 2.68
N GLN A 89 1.97 -6.57 1.64
CA GLN A 89 1.42 -5.29 1.22
C GLN A 89 0.88 -5.36 -0.21
N ARG A 90 -0.14 -4.56 -0.51
CA ARG A 90 -0.63 -4.37 -1.87
C ARG A 90 0.16 -3.25 -2.52
N HIS A 91 0.72 -3.52 -3.67
CA HIS A 91 1.52 -2.59 -4.46
C HIS A 91 0.83 -2.25 -5.78
N SER A 92 1.22 -1.12 -6.35
CA SER A 92 0.84 -0.70 -7.70
C SER A 92 2.08 -0.18 -8.41
N ALA A 93 2.35 -0.67 -9.63
CA ALA A 93 3.44 -0.17 -10.46
C ALA A 93 2.95 0.09 -11.88
N GLY A 94 3.38 1.21 -12.46
CA GLY A 94 3.06 1.62 -13.83
C GLY A 94 4.22 1.35 -14.77
N TYR A 95 3.93 0.87 -15.98
CA TYR A 95 4.89 0.57 -17.03
C TYR A 95 4.40 1.08 -18.40
N ASP A 96 5.34 1.36 -19.28
CA ASP A 96 5.05 1.47 -20.72
C ASP A 96 5.14 0.09 -21.41
N ASP A 97 4.86 0.04 -22.71
CA ASP A 97 4.91 -1.17 -23.53
C ASP A 97 6.34 -1.69 -23.79
N ASN A 98 7.36 -0.88 -23.53
CA ASN A 98 8.78 -1.25 -23.61
C ASN A 98 9.32 -1.84 -22.31
N GLY A 99 8.52 -1.84 -21.23
CA GLY A 99 8.90 -2.31 -19.91
C GLY A 99 9.60 -1.28 -19.04
N HIS A 100 9.58 0.00 -19.40
CA HIS A 100 10.09 1.05 -18.53
C HIS A 100 9.06 1.36 -17.44
N ARG A 101 9.49 1.24 -16.17
CA ARG A 101 8.64 1.55 -15.04
C ARG A 101 8.53 3.07 -14.83
N SER A 102 7.31 3.58 -14.89
CA SER A 102 7.00 4.99 -14.68
C SER A 102 6.64 5.34 -13.22
N SER A 103 6.13 4.36 -12.46
CA SER A 103 5.70 4.58 -11.08
C SER A 103 5.76 3.30 -10.24
N HIS A 104 5.85 3.48 -8.92
CA HIS A 104 5.61 2.44 -7.93
C HIS A 104 5.09 3.06 -6.65
N SER A 105 4.16 2.37 -6.00
CA SER A 105 3.56 2.79 -4.73
C SER A 105 3.02 1.61 -3.94
N VAL A 106 2.88 1.81 -2.63
CA VAL A 106 2.17 0.90 -1.74
C VAL A 106 0.75 1.45 -1.54
N ILE A 107 -0.25 0.60 -1.71
CA ILE A 107 -1.66 0.94 -1.44
C ILE A 107 -1.89 0.77 0.06
N CYS A 108 -2.38 1.83 0.70
CA CYS A 108 -2.49 1.90 2.15
C CYS A 108 -3.94 2.15 2.59
N LEU A 109 -4.31 1.60 3.74
CA LEU A 109 -5.52 2.01 4.46
C LEU A 109 -5.29 3.38 5.11
N SER A 110 -6.36 4.15 5.30
CA SER A 110 -6.29 5.45 5.99
C SER A 110 -5.64 5.37 7.37
N ALA A 111 -5.80 4.25 8.08
CA ALA A 111 -5.17 4.04 9.39
C ALA A 111 -3.63 3.96 9.33
N ALA A 112 -3.05 3.69 8.16
CA ALA A 112 -1.60 3.64 7.95
C ALA A 112 -1.03 4.99 7.47
N VAL A 113 -1.90 5.96 7.16
CA VAL A 113 -1.49 7.30 6.72
C VAL A 113 -1.12 8.13 7.95
N PRO A 114 0.04 8.82 7.96
CA PRO A 114 0.40 9.70 9.06
C PRO A 114 -0.67 10.77 9.33
N GLN A 115 -0.95 11.04 10.61
CA GLN A 115 -1.98 12.00 11.01
C GLN A 115 -1.78 13.39 10.37
N LEU A 116 -0.52 13.82 10.25
CA LEU A 116 -0.16 15.08 9.59
C LEU A 116 -0.70 15.16 8.14
N ILE A 117 -0.63 14.06 7.39
CA ILE A 117 -1.13 13.99 6.00
C ILE A 117 -2.65 14.00 5.99
N LEU A 118 -3.30 13.26 6.90
CA LEU A 118 -4.75 13.25 7.05
C LEU A 118 -5.30 14.64 7.39
N ASP A 119 -4.63 15.36 8.29
CA ASP A 119 -5.03 16.70 8.70
C ASP A 119 -4.82 17.72 7.57
N ALA A 120 -3.69 17.65 6.86
CA ALA A 120 -3.44 18.47 5.68
C ALA A 120 -4.50 18.24 4.59
N PHE A 121 -4.87 16.97 4.36
CA PHE A 121 -5.94 16.64 3.42
C PHE A 121 -7.29 17.25 3.84
N ARG A 122 -7.71 17.04 5.10
CA ARG A 122 -8.98 17.55 5.62
C ARG A 122 -9.06 19.08 5.60
N GLN A 123 -7.95 19.75 5.86
CA GLN A 123 -7.87 21.21 5.78
C GLN A 123 -8.10 21.72 4.35
N GLN A 124 -7.53 21.06 3.35
CA GLN A 124 -7.66 21.46 1.95
C GLN A 124 -9.00 21.00 1.33
N TYR A 125 -9.49 19.85 1.73
CA TYR A 125 -10.64 19.16 1.11
C TYR A 125 -11.61 18.61 2.18
N PRO A 126 -12.26 19.49 2.98
CA PRO A 126 -13.04 19.06 4.16
C PRO A 126 -14.30 18.23 3.81
N GLY A 127 -14.79 18.34 2.56
CA GLY A 127 -15.96 17.59 2.10
C GLY A 127 -15.66 16.36 1.27
N ASP A 128 -14.39 16.11 0.98
CA ASP A 128 -14.01 15.00 0.12
C ASP A 128 -13.72 13.72 0.90
N MET A 129 -14.02 12.57 0.27
CA MET A 129 -13.68 11.25 0.79
C MET A 129 -12.59 10.61 -0.05
N VAL A 130 -11.55 10.11 0.61
CA VAL A 130 -10.49 9.35 -0.05
C VAL A 130 -10.88 7.88 -0.07
N TYR A 131 -10.95 7.30 -1.26
CA TYR A 131 -11.22 5.88 -1.42
C TYR A 131 -9.95 5.03 -1.48
N GLU A 132 -8.79 5.62 -1.82
CA GLU A 132 -7.50 4.93 -1.87
C GLU A 132 -6.35 5.89 -1.51
N TRP A 133 -5.48 5.45 -0.62
CA TRP A 133 -4.21 6.12 -0.32
C TRP A 133 -3.04 5.33 -0.91
N LYS A 134 -2.07 6.04 -1.47
CA LYS A 134 -0.82 5.45 -1.97
C LYS A 134 0.39 6.15 -1.36
N LEU A 135 1.28 5.37 -0.76
CA LEU A 135 2.63 5.82 -0.42
C LEU A 135 3.54 5.58 -1.62
N ARG A 136 4.12 6.63 -2.16
CA ARG A 136 5.03 6.57 -3.31
C ARG A 136 6.47 6.35 -2.86
N ASN A 137 7.34 5.90 -3.77
CA ASN A 137 8.76 5.64 -3.49
C ASN A 137 9.54 6.88 -3.03
N ASP A 138 9.11 8.06 -3.42
CA ASP A 138 9.69 9.34 -3.02
C ASP A 138 9.24 9.81 -1.63
N GLY A 139 8.46 8.99 -0.93
CA GLY A 139 7.89 9.32 0.39
C GLY A 139 6.67 10.22 0.33
N SER A 140 6.21 10.64 -0.85
CA SER A 140 4.98 11.41 -1.00
C SER A 140 3.74 10.52 -0.86
N TRP A 141 2.62 11.14 -0.45
CA TRP A 141 1.33 10.50 -0.27
C TRP A 141 0.35 10.99 -1.32
N LYS A 142 -0.30 10.05 -2.02
CA LYS A 142 -1.32 10.35 -3.00
C LYS A 142 -2.68 9.89 -2.47
N ALA A 143 -3.63 10.81 -2.42
CA ALA A 143 -5.04 10.54 -2.12
C ALA A 143 -5.83 10.47 -3.42
N HIS A 144 -6.59 9.41 -3.61
CA HIS A 144 -7.53 9.26 -4.71
C HIS A 144 -8.95 9.60 -4.21
N ILE A 145 -9.60 10.54 -4.88
CA ILE A 145 -10.86 11.15 -4.46
C ILE A 145 -11.89 11.01 -5.58
N MET A 146 -13.15 10.80 -5.22
CA MET A 146 -14.28 10.89 -6.15
C MET A 146 -15.11 12.12 -5.85
N ARG A 147 -15.40 12.92 -6.88
CA ARG A 147 -16.42 13.99 -6.85
C ARG A 147 -17.46 13.68 -7.93
N GLY A 148 -18.58 13.13 -7.53
CA GLY A 148 -19.52 12.52 -8.47
C GLY A 148 -18.85 11.35 -9.20
N THR A 149 -18.81 11.39 -10.53
CA THR A 149 -18.18 10.38 -11.39
C THR A 149 -16.74 10.73 -11.78
N VAL A 150 -16.21 11.85 -11.29
CA VAL A 150 -14.88 12.35 -11.68
C VAL A 150 -13.86 11.99 -10.61
N LYS A 151 -12.79 11.32 -11.05
CA LYS A 151 -11.64 10.97 -10.20
C LYS A 151 -10.66 12.14 -10.12
N TYR A 152 -10.15 12.41 -8.91
CA TYR A 152 -9.10 13.39 -8.65
C TYR A 152 -7.99 12.76 -7.84
N GLU A 153 -6.81 13.33 -7.97
CA GLU A 153 -5.62 12.95 -7.20
C GLU A 153 -5.06 14.18 -6.49
N ALA A 154 -4.84 14.05 -5.19
CA ALA A 154 -4.13 15.02 -4.38
C ALA A 154 -2.81 14.40 -3.91
N THR A 155 -1.68 15.02 -4.24
CA THR A 155 -0.36 14.54 -3.81
C THR A 155 0.20 15.47 -2.75
N PHE A 156 0.60 14.90 -1.62
CA PHE A 156 1.20 15.59 -0.49
C PHE A 156 2.65 15.14 -0.31
N SER A 157 3.53 16.06 0.07
CA SER A 157 4.87 15.71 0.53
C SER A 157 4.80 14.90 1.83
N ALA A 158 5.90 14.27 2.23
CA ALA A 158 6.00 13.59 3.52
C ALA A 158 5.75 14.52 4.73
N THR A 159 5.85 15.84 4.53
CA THR A 159 5.59 16.87 5.55
C THR A 159 4.21 17.51 5.45
N GLY A 160 3.29 16.94 4.67
CA GLY A 160 1.90 17.40 4.57
C GLY A 160 1.68 18.60 3.65
N VAL A 161 2.67 19.04 2.88
CA VAL A 161 2.50 20.13 1.91
C VAL A 161 1.80 19.57 0.66
N LEU A 162 0.69 20.19 0.23
CA LEU A 162 0.04 19.86 -1.03
C LEU A 162 0.98 20.22 -2.19
N MET A 163 1.41 19.21 -2.93
CA MET A 163 2.31 19.35 -4.08
C MET A 163 1.56 19.45 -5.41
N LYS A 164 0.46 18.70 -5.53
CA LYS A 164 -0.31 18.62 -6.77
C LYS A 164 -1.77 18.26 -6.48
N PHE A 165 -2.67 18.86 -7.25
CA PHE A 165 -4.06 18.43 -7.34
C PHE A 165 -4.47 18.38 -8.81
N GLU A 166 -4.98 17.26 -9.26
CA GLU A 166 -5.33 17.08 -10.67
C GLU A 166 -6.53 16.15 -10.84
N LYS A 167 -7.18 16.26 -12.00
CA LYS A 167 -8.13 15.26 -12.45
C LYS A 167 -7.36 14.03 -12.88
N SER A 168 -7.73 12.87 -12.35
CA SER A 168 -7.16 11.59 -12.79
C SER A 168 -7.63 11.27 -14.20
N SER A 169 -6.71 10.95 -15.07
CA SER A 169 -6.98 10.56 -16.46
C SER A 169 -7.46 9.13 -16.56
#